data_0664d17599c8303d285e00567b765fb8
#
_entry.id   0664d17599c8303d285e00567b765fb8
#
_cell.length_a   1.000
_cell.length_b   1.000
_cell.length_c   1.000
_cell.angle_alpha   90.00
_cell.angle_beta   90.00
_cell.angle_gamma   90.00
#
_symmetry.space_group_name_H-M   'P 1'
#
loop_
_entity.id
_entity.type
_entity.pdbx_description
1 polymer ?
#
loop_
_entity_poly.entity_id
_entity_poly.type
_entity_poly.pdbx_seq_one_letter_code
_entity_poly.pdbx_strand_id
1 'polypeptide(L)'
;MPSLKPHFLHLLTLVLLLTSLSSCYHQRPQSHDATTHYSEYQLDSLSFSSTHHYTNNYNFVVKADSLVLFRQQPEEIINHLSADSFAVYKHEHLVVADIRMLSDDPVDSVWVQVARDQSTFGWIHESSLLPKVVPDDPISQFISTFSDIHTLIFLVIITLIGIVYLLRKLQSRRAPIVHFRDIDSFYPTLLVLIVASSATFYASIHLFAPDVWRHFYYHPTLNPFSVPPLLAIFLASVWAMLITALAVVDDVRHQLPFRFAVMYLCGLAA
;
A
#
# COMPACT_ATOMS: atom_id res chain seq x y z
N MET A 1 32.47 28.05 -11.42
CA MET A 1 31.19 27.36 -11.46
C MET A 1 31.48 25.88 -11.19
N PRO A 2 31.05 25.27 -10.09
CA PRO A 2 31.29 23.86 -9.86
C PRO A 2 30.46 23.06 -10.87
N SER A 3 31.13 22.22 -11.65
CA SER A 3 30.48 21.28 -12.56
C SER A 3 29.64 20.31 -11.73
N LEU A 4 28.32 20.35 -11.89
CA LEU A 4 27.43 19.34 -11.31
C LEU A 4 27.95 17.98 -11.79
N LYS A 5 28.34 17.09 -10.84
CA LYS A 5 28.83 15.75 -11.15
C LYS A 5 27.78 15.02 -11.98
N PRO A 6 28.13 14.30 -13.06
CA PRO A 6 27.16 13.66 -13.96
C PRO A 6 26.18 12.72 -13.24
N HIS A 7 26.57 12.14 -12.11
CA HIS A 7 25.74 11.29 -11.29
C HIS A 7 24.54 12.02 -10.65
N PHE A 8 24.71 13.31 -10.29
CA PHE A 8 23.59 14.13 -9.78
C PHE A 8 22.54 14.38 -10.87
N LEU A 9 22.98 14.56 -12.11
CA LEU A 9 22.09 14.75 -13.26
C LEU A 9 21.28 13.47 -13.55
N HIS A 10 21.92 12.29 -13.47
CA HIS A 10 21.24 11.00 -13.63
C HIS A 10 20.26 10.71 -12.49
N LEU A 11 20.59 11.07 -11.25
CA LEU A 11 19.69 10.96 -10.11
C LEU A 11 18.46 11.86 -10.29
N LEU A 12 18.69 13.12 -10.71
CA LEU A 12 17.63 14.09 -10.96
C LEU A 12 16.69 13.61 -12.08
N THR A 13 17.25 13.08 -13.17
CA THR A 13 16.44 12.52 -14.28
C THR A 13 15.65 11.28 -13.86
N LEU A 14 16.22 10.41 -13.03
CA LEU A 14 15.54 9.24 -12.50
C LEU A 14 14.36 9.64 -11.58
N VAL A 15 14.56 10.60 -10.68
CA VAL A 15 13.52 11.14 -9.81
C VAL A 15 12.41 11.80 -10.65
N LEU A 16 12.77 12.57 -11.68
CA LEU A 16 11.81 13.22 -12.57
C LEU A 16 11.00 12.18 -13.38
N LEU A 17 11.63 11.09 -13.79
CA LEU A 17 10.98 9.97 -14.49
C LEU A 17 10.01 9.22 -13.56
N LEU A 18 10.42 8.96 -12.30
CA LEU A 18 9.56 8.32 -11.30
C LEU A 18 8.35 9.19 -10.93
N THR A 19 8.52 10.50 -10.83
CA THR A 19 7.41 11.42 -10.55
C THR A 19 6.45 11.55 -11.74
N SER A 20 6.94 11.44 -12.98
CA SER A 20 6.07 11.46 -14.15
C SER A 20 5.24 10.18 -14.31
N LEU A 21 5.72 9.03 -13.83
CA LEU A 21 4.97 7.77 -13.83
C LEU A 21 3.85 7.74 -12.78
N SER A 22 3.95 8.52 -11.71
CA SER A 22 2.90 8.61 -10.69
C SER A 22 1.68 9.46 -11.10
N SER A 23 1.75 10.12 -12.25
CA SER A 23 0.69 11.01 -12.75
C SER A 23 -0.55 10.29 -13.30
N CYS A 24 -0.53 8.96 -13.42
CA CYS A 24 -1.65 8.20 -14.00
C CYS A 24 -2.69 7.71 -12.97
N TYR A 25 -2.53 8.01 -11.67
CA TYR A 25 -3.51 7.60 -10.68
C TYR A 25 -4.55 8.69 -10.41
N HIS A 26 -5.78 8.38 -10.81
CA HIS A 26 -7.06 9.02 -10.50
C HIS A 26 -7.00 10.50 -10.11
N GLN A 27 -7.33 11.36 -11.06
CA GLN A 27 -7.74 12.73 -10.74
C GLN A 27 -8.94 12.65 -9.80
N ARG A 28 -8.75 13.15 -8.58
CA ARG A 28 -9.87 13.50 -7.70
C ARG A 28 -10.79 14.40 -8.52
N PRO A 29 -12.11 14.15 -8.57
CA PRO A 29 -13.01 15.12 -9.16
C PRO A 29 -12.76 16.44 -8.44
N GLN A 30 -12.20 17.41 -9.18
CA GLN A 30 -12.05 18.76 -8.68
C GLN A 30 -13.45 19.26 -8.39
N SER A 31 -13.67 19.74 -7.18
CA SER A 31 -14.85 20.50 -6.81
C SER A 31 -14.87 21.76 -7.69
N HIS A 32 -15.44 21.64 -8.88
CA HIS A 32 -15.81 22.80 -9.66
C HIS A 32 -17.03 23.44 -8.99
N ASP A 33 -16.84 24.68 -8.64
CA ASP A 33 -17.81 25.71 -8.30
C ASP A 33 -19.21 25.32 -7.78
N ALA A 34 -19.55 25.96 -6.69
CA ALA A 34 -20.72 25.94 -5.83
C ALA A 34 -22.11 26.07 -6.48
N THR A 35 -22.31 25.66 -7.74
CA THR A 35 -23.59 25.70 -8.43
C THR A 35 -23.97 24.43 -9.20
N THR A 36 -23.18 23.34 -9.07
CA THR A 36 -23.58 22.05 -9.62
C THR A 36 -24.63 21.43 -8.70
N HIS A 37 -25.89 21.45 -9.15
CA HIS A 37 -26.94 20.63 -8.55
C HIS A 37 -26.58 19.15 -8.80
N TYR A 38 -25.99 18.51 -7.80
CA TYR A 38 -25.83 17.05 -7.81
C TYR A 38 -27.21 16.41 -7.79
N SER A 39 -27.43 15.38 -8.59
CA SER A 39 -28.63 14.53 -8.45
C SER A 39 -28.57 13.81 -7.10
N GLU A 40 -29.72 13.45 -6.54
CA GLU A 40 -29.83 12.72 -5.27
C GLU A 40 -28.95 11.45 -5.30
N TYR A 41 -28.95 10.71 -6.40
CA TYR A 41 -28.09 9.57 -6.65
C TYR A 41 -26.57 9.89 -6.57
N GLN A 42 -26.16 11.06 -7.06
CA GLN A 42 -24.75 11.49 -6.99
C GLN A 42 -24.35 11.87 -5.56
N LEU A 43 -25.25 12.47 -4.80
CA LEU A 43 -25.02 12.80 -3.39
C LEU A 43 -24.92 11.53 -2.55
N ASP A 44 -25.77 10.54 -2.78
CA ASP A 44 -25.73 9.24 -2.11
C ASP A 44 -24.44 8.48 -2.44
N SER A 45 -24.02 8.47 -3.70
CA SER A 45 -22.76 7.86 -4.12
C SER A 45 -21.54 8.56 -3.50
N LEU A 46 -21.54 9.88 -3.39
CA LEU A 46 -20.47 10.62 -2.75
C LEU A 46 -20.43 10.39 -1.23
N SER A 47 -21.59 10.35 -0.58
CA SER A 47 -21.68 10.05 0.86
C SER A 47 -21.23 8.62 1.15
N PHE A 48 -21.64 7.66 0.34
CA PHE A 48 -21.19 6.27 0.43
C PHE A 48 -19.67 6.17 0.25
N SER A 49 -19.12 6.75 -0.80
CA SER A 49 -17.67 6.75 -1.06
C SER A 49 -16.86 7.35 0.08
N SER A 50 -17.38 8.39 0.74
CA SER A 50 -16.68 9.03 1.85
C SER A 50 -16.60 8.16 3.11
N THR A 51 -17.58 7.29 3.33
CA THR A 51 -17.69 6.41 4.50
C THR A 51 -17.11 5.01 4.25
N HIS A 52 -17.29 4.45 3.06
CA HIS A 52 -16.92 3.07 2.70
C HIS A 52 -15.64 2.97 1.86
N HIS A 53 -15.17 4.11 1.30
CA HIS A 53 -13.90 4.25 0.57
C HIS A 53 -13.80 3.48 -0.76
N TYR A 54 -14.92 2.99 -1.30
CA TYR A 54 -15.02 2.44 -2.66
C TYR A 54 -16.33 2.88 -3.31
N THR A 55 -16.46 2.68 -4.61
CA THR A 55 -17.63 3.06 -5.42
C THR A 55 -17.89 2.01 -6.50
N ASN A 56 -18.93 2.25 -7.30
CA ASN A 56 -19.14 1.50 -8.55
C ASN A 56 -17.89 1.59 -9.43
N ASN A 57 -17.61 0.52 -10.15
CA ASN A 57 -16.40 0.30 -10.96
C ASN A 57 -15.09 0.20 -10.17
N TYR A 58 -15.16 0.01 -8.86
CA TYR A 58 -13.97 -0.27 -8.05
C TYR A 58 -13.53 -1.73 -8.25
N ASN A 59 -12.21 -1.94 -8.36
CA ASN A 59 -11.63 -3.24 -8.63
C ASN A 59 -11.09 -3.88 -7.36
N PHE A 60 -11.41 -5.16 -7.17
CA PHE A 60 -10.92 -6.00 -6.08
C PHE A 60 -10.26 -7.27 -6.62
N VAL A 61 -9.36 -7.84 -5.83
CA VAL A 61 -8.81 -9.19 -6.02
C VAL A 61 -9.22 -10.06 -4.84
N VAL A 62 -9.68 -11.27 -5.10
CA VAL A 62 -10.06 -12.23 -4.07
C VAL A 62 -8.81 -12.73 -3.34
N LYS A 63 -8.75 -12.51 -2.02
CA LYS A 63 -7.68 -12.98 -1.13
C LYS A 63 -7.99 -14.32 -0.49
N ALA A 64 -9.27 -14.56 -0.16
CA ALA A 64 -9.73 -15.80 0.43
C ALA A 64 -9.69 -16.96 -0.58
N ASP A 65 -9.66 -18.20 -0.09
CA ASP A 65 -9.66 -19.38 -0.96
C ASP A 65 -10.94 -19.47 -1.81
N SER A 66 -12.07 -19.03 -1.25
CA SER A 66 -13.34 -18.91 -1.97
C SER A 66 -14.21 -17.79 -1.41
N LEU A 67 -15.00 -17.16 -2.29
CA LEU A 67 -16.01 -16.16 -2.00
C LEU A 67 -17.31 -16.61 -2.63
N VAL A 68 -18.35 -16.77 -1.84
CA VAL A 68 -19.67 -17.19 -2.33
C VAL A 68 -20.49 -15.96 -2.68
N LEU A 69 -21.04 -15.95 -3.89
CA LEU A 69 -21.89 -14.90 -4.43
C LEU A 69 -23.27 -15.45 -4.73
N PHE A 70 -24.31 -14.66 -4.47
CA PHE A 70 -25.70 -14.99 -4.77
C PHE A 70 -26.11 -14.43 -6.12
N ARG A 71 -26.81 -15.24 -6.94
CA ARG A 71 -27.30 -14.82 -8.26
C ARG A 71 -28.54 -13.95 -8.19
N GLN A 72 -29.37 -14.21 -7.18
CA GLN A 72 -30.64 -13.50 -6.95
C GLN A 72 -30.39 -12.09 -6.41
N GLN A 73 -31.38 -11.24 -6.59
CA GLN A 73 -31.36 -9.90 -6.03
C GLN A 73 -31.46 -9.95 -4.50
N PRO A 74 -30.89 -8.98 -3.79
CA PRO A 74 -30.91 -8.94 -2.33
C PRO A 74 -32.33 -9.05 -1.74
N GLU A 75 -33.29 -8.40 -2.36
CA GLU A 75 -34.69 -8.39 -1.93
C GLU A 75 -35.30 -9.80 -1.98
N GLU A 76 -34.91 -10.64 -2.93
CA GLU A 76 -35.38 -12.02 -3.04
C GLU A 76 -34.77 -12.90 -1.93
N ILE A 77 -33.49 -12.64 -1.60
CA ILE A 77 -32.76 -13.39 -0.56
C ILE A 77 -33.34 -13.08 0.82
N ILE A 78 -33.61 -11.80 1.12
CA ILE A 78 -34.19 -11.34 2.38
C ILE A 78 -35.59 -11.95 2.56
N ASN A 79 -36.38 -12.09 1.48
CA ASN A 79 -37.72 -12.69 1.51
C ASN A 79 -37.69 -14.23 1.54
N HIS A 80 -36.53 -14.88 1.81
CA HIS A 80 -36.39 -16.33 1.91
C HIS A 80 -36.77 -17.11 0.64
N LEU A 81 -36.69 -16.51 -0.53
CA LEU A 81 -36.76 -17.20 -1.80
C LEU A 81 -35.51 -18.05 -2.02
N SER A 82 -35.64 -19.14 -2.81
CA SER A 82 -34.48 -20.06 -3.01
C SER A 82 -33.30 -19.31 -3.59
N ALA A 83 -32.18 -19.29 -2.87
CA ALA A 83 -30.99 -18.62 -3.27
C ALA A 83 -30.06 -19.60 -4.03
N ASP A 84 -29.77 -19.32 -5.29
CA ASP A 84 -28.70 -19.97 -6.06
C ASP A 84 -27.40 -19.20 -5.83
N SER A 85 -26.32 -19.93 -5.56
CA SER A 85 -25.02 -19.33 -5.29
C SER A 85 -23.92 -20.01 -6.08
N PHE A 86 -22.86 -19.25 -6.35
CA PHE A 86 -21.65 -19.76 -6.97
C PHE A 86 -20.43 -19.21 -6.23
N ALA A 87 -19.30 -19.87 -6.38
CA ALA A 87 -18.05 -19.46 -5.76
C ALA A 87 -17.11 -18.82 -6.78
N VAL A 88 -16.43 -17.77 -6.38
CA VAL A 88 -15.23 -17.23 -7.01
C VAL A 88 -14.01 -17.54 -6.14
N TYR A 89 -12.85 -17.70 -6.77
CA TYR A 89 -11.68 -18.25 -6.12
C TYR A 89 -10.57 -17.22 -5.96
N LYS A 90 -9.59 -17.59 -5.18
CA LYS A 90 -8.40 -16.77 -4.89
C LYS A 90 -7.71 -16.30 -6.18
N HIS A 91 -7.28 -15.02 -6.16
CA HIS A 91 -6.66 -14.31 -7.28
C HIS A 91 -7.60 -13.98 -8.46
N GLU A 92 -8.88 -14.25 -8.36
CA GLU A 92 -9.83 -13.74 -9.36
C GLU A 92 -10.08 -12.24 -9.13
N HIS A 93 -10.18 -11.51 -10.24
CA HIS A 93 -10.48 -10.08 -10.24
C HIS A 93 -11.98 -9.86 -10.25
N LEU A 94 -12.44 -8.93 -9.43
CA LEU A 94 -13.85 -8.56 -9.30
C LEU A 94 -13.99 -7.05 -9.49
N VAL A 95 -15.06 -6.64 -10.14
CA VAL A 95 -15.43 -5.23 -10.31
C VAL A 95 -16.75 -5.00 -9.58
N VAL A 96 -16.86 -3.94 -8.82
CA VAL A 96 -18.12 -3.49 -8.21
C VAL A 96 -19.04 -2.98 -9.31
N ALA A 97 -20.13 -3.72 -9.56
CA ALA A 97 -21.09 -3.39 -10.60
C ALA A 97 -22.22 -2.49 -10.09
N ASP A 98 -22.72 -2.77 -8.88
CA ASP A 98 -23.79 -2.00 -8.24
C ASP A 98 -23.68 -2.07 -6.71
N ILE A 99 -24.26 -1.10 -6.01
CA ILE A 99 -24.31 -1.04 -4.55
C ILE A 99 -25.74 -0.68 -4.16
N ARG A 100 -26.34 -1.47 -3.27
CA ARG A 100 -27.69 -1.23 -2.74
C ARG A 100 -27.69 -1.16 -1.23
N MET A 101 -28.41 -0.20 -0.69
CA MET A 101 -28.65 -0.06 0.75
C MET A 101 -30.06 -0.52 1.05
N LEU A 102 -30.18 -1.59 1.84
CA LEU A 102 -31.45 -2.18 2.27
C LEU A 102 -31.53 -2.11 3.80
N SER A 103 -32.24 -1.10 4.29
CA SER A 103 -32.39 -0.85 5.74
C SER A 103 -33.10 -1.98 6.49
N ASP A 104 -33.85 -2.83 5.77
CA ASP A 104 -34.65 -3.90 6.33
C ASP A 104 -33.85 -5.20 6.55
N ASP A 105 -32.60 -5.26 6.10
CA ASP A 105 -31.75 -6.42 6.30
C ASP A 105 -31.16 -6.44 7.72
N PRO A 106 -31.42 -7.49 8.51
CA PRO A 106 -30.93 -7.58 9.89
C PRO A 106 -29.43 -7.91 9.98
N VAL A 107 -28.80 -8.38 8.89
CA VAL A 107 -27.39 -8.80 8.87
C VAL A 107 -26.47 -7.66 8.48
N ASP A 108 -26.77 -7.01 7.36
CA ASP A 108 -25.97 -5.90 6.82
C ASP A 108 -26.83 -5.12 5.82
N SER A 109 -26.92 -3.83 6.03
CA SER A 109 -27.72 -2.96 5.16
C SER A 109 -27.10 -2.74 3.78
N VAL A 110 -25.81 -3.06 3.60
CA VAL A 110 -25.07 -2.81 2.36
C VAL A 110 -24.87 -4.10 1.57
N TRP A 111 -25.48 -4.14 0.40
CA TRP A 111 -25.30 -5.19 -0.58
C TRP A 111 -24.48 -4.71 -1.76
N VAL A 112 -23.49 -5.48 -2.14
CA VAL A 112 -22.56 -5.16 -3.22
C VAL A 112 -22.71 -6.21 -4.32
N GLN A 113 -23.01 -5.74 -5.53
CA GLN A 113 -22.94 -6.58 -6.72
C GLN A 113 -21.51 -6.54 -7.25
N VAL A 114 -20.88 -7.70 -7.33
CA VAL A 114 -19.58 -7.84 -7.93
C VAL A 114 -19.63 -8.70 -9.19
N ALA A 115 -18.88 -8.30 -10.20
CA ALA A 115 -18.77 -9.01 -11.46
C ALA A 115 -17.33 -9.50 -11.65
N ARG A 116 -17.16 -10.76 -12.05
CA ARG A 116 -15.89 -11.32 -12.49
C ARG A 116 -15.68 -11.10 -14.00
N ASP A 117 -16.75 -11.28 -14.75
CA ASP A 117 -16.80 -11.09 -16.20
C ASP A 117 -18.21 -10.61 -16.62
N GLN A 118 -18.43 -10.40 -17.92
CA GLN A 118 -19.69 -9.89 -18.46
C GLN A 118 -20.91 -10.81 -18.18
N SER A 119 -20.69 -12.08 -17.88
CA SER A 119 -21.75 -13.07 -17.64
C SER A 119 -21.83 -13.57 -16.21
N THR A 120 -20.76 -13.36 -15.42
CA THR A 120 -20.63 -13.89 -14.06
C THR A 120 -20.62 -12.73 -13.07
N PHE A 121 -21.79 -12.48 -12.48
CA PHE A 121 -21.97 -11.47 -11.44
C PHE A 121 -22.90 -11.99 -10.37
N GLY A 122 -22.77 -11.48 -9.17
CA GLY A 122 -23.58 -11.87 -8.03
C GLY A 122 -23.53 -10.86 -6.90
N TRP A 123 -24.42 -11.05 -5.93
CA TRP A 123 -24.59 -10.18 -4.77
C TRP A 123 -23.95 -10.78 -3.53
N ILE A 124 -23.46 -9.91 -2.67
CA ILE A 124 -22.88 -10.28 -1.38
C ILE A 124 -22.99 -9.10 -0.41
N HIS A 125 -23.10 -9.37 0.89
CA HIS A 125 -23.00 -8.34 1.92
C HIS A 125 -21.60 -7.74 1.97
N GLU A 126 -21.52 -6.43 2.20
CA GLU A 126 -20.25 -5.73 2.34
C GLU A 126 -19.38 -6.33 3.45
N SER A 127 -19.96 -6.60 4.60
CA SER A 127 -19.29 -7.21 5.75
C SER A 127 -18.67 -8.58 5.45
N SER A 128 -19.23 -9.32 4.48
CA SER A 128 -18.71 -10.61 4.02
C SER A 128 -17.71 -10.48 2.88
N LEU A 129 -17.77 -9.39 2.11
CA LEU A 129 -16.89 -9.09 0.97
C LEU A 129 -15.53 -8.55 1.43
N LEU A 130 -15.53 -7.42 2.15
CA LEU A 130 -14.32 -6.65 2.46
C LEU A 130 -13.22 -7.45 3.17
N PRO A 131 -13.50 -8.38 4.13
CA PRO A 131 -12.46 -9.21 4.73
C PRO A 131 -11.79 -10.21 3.77
N LYS A 132 -12.47 -10.54 2.65
CA LYS A 132 -12.05 -11.59 1.72
C LYS A 132 -11.44 -11.06 0.43
N VAL A 133 -11.46 -9.75 0.22
CA VAL A 133 -10.90 -9.11 -0.96
C VAL A 133 -9.86 -8.06 -0.59
N VAL A 134 -9.09 -7.64 -1.58
CA VAL A 134 -8.08 -6.58 -1.47
C VAL A 134 -8.27 -5.66 -2.67
N PRO A 135 -8.10 -4.34 -2.52
CA PRO A 135 -8.06 -3.44 -3.67
C PRO A 135 -7.09 -3.91 -4.75
N ASP A 136 -7.50 -3.85 -6.01
CA ASP A 136 -6.70 -4.27 -7.16
C ASP A 136 -5.72 -3.15 -7.56
N ASP A 137 -4.79 -2.85 -6.66
CA ASP A 137 -3.68 -1.95 -6.89
C ASP A 137 -2.40 -2.52 -6.30
N PRO A 138 -1.23 -2.21 -6.88
CA PRO A 138 0.04 -2.80 -6.46
C PRO A 138 0.41 -2.49 -5.01
N ILE A 139 0.02 -1.34 -4.48
CA ILE A 139 0.38 -0.92 -3.12
C ILE A 139 -0.45 -1.68 -2.09
N SER A 140 -1.77 -1.77 -2.28
CA SER A 140 -2.66 -2.50 -1.40
C SER A 140 -2.37 -4.01 -1.41
N GLN A 141 -2.07 -4.57 -2.58
CA GLN A 141 -1.62 -5.97 -2.71
C GLN A 141 -0.29 -6.20 -1.99
N PHE A 142 0.67 -5.29 -2.13
CA PHE A 142 1.94 -5.35 -1.39
C PHE A 142 1.69 -5.32 0.12
N ILE A 143 0.93 -4.35 0.63
CA ILE A 143 0.58 -4.25 2.04
C ILE A 143 -0.10 -5.53 2.53
N SER A 144 -1.08 -6.05 1.78
CA SER A 144 -1.77 -7.29 2.12
C SER A 144 -0.83 -8.49 2.19
N THR A 145 0.11 -8.62 1.24
CA THR A 145 1.08 -9.71 1.19
C THR A 145 2.03 -9.68 2.39
N PHE A 146 2.52 -8.49 2.76
CA PHE A 146 3.41 -8.34 3.91
C PHE A 146 2.69 -8.35 5.27
N SER A 147 1.38 -8.11 5.29
CA SER A 147 0.54 -8.26 6.49
C SER A 147 0.13 -9.71 6.74
N ASP A 148 0.41 -10.64 5.82
CA ASP A 148 0.10 -12.04 6.02
C ASP A 148 1.05 -12.64 7.08
N ILE A 149 0.45 -13.28 8.09
CA ILE A 149 1.17 -13.88 9.23
C ILE A 149 2.23 -14.91 8.77
N HIS A 150 1.95 -15.66 7.70
CA HIS A 150 2.87 -16.64 7.16
C HIS A 150 4.12 -15.99 6.55
N THR A 151 3.95 -14.90 5.81
CA THR A 151 5.05 -14.10 5.25
C THR A 151 5.87 -13.46 6.37
N LEU A 152 5.22 -12.96 7.42
CA LEU A 152 5.90 -12.37 8.57
C LEU A 152 6.74 -13.42 9.33
N ILE A 153 6.20 -14.61 9.59
CA ILE A 153 6.92 -15.71 10.20
C ILE A 153 8.13 -16.11 9.34
N PHE A 154 7.97 -16.21 8.02
CA PHE A 154 9.04 -16.54 7.09
C PHE A 154 10.17 -15.49 7.13
N LEU A 155 9.83 -14.18 7.14
CA LEU A 155 10.81 -13.10 7.28
C LEU A 155 11.57 -13.17 8.61
N VAL A 156 10.87 -13.45 9.71
CA VAL A 156 11.51 -13.61 11.03
C VAL A 156 12.50 -14.77 11.01
N ILE A 157 12.13 -15.91 10.44
CA ILE A 157 13.01 -17.09 10.34
C ILE A 157 14.26 -16.77 9.52
N ILE A 158 14.12 -16.15 8.35
CA ILE A 158 15.27 -15.76 7.49
C ILE A 158 16.17 -14.77 8.23
N THR A 159 15.59 -13.79 8.93
CA THR A 159 16.34 -12.81 9.72
C THR A 159 17.16 -13.49 10.82
N LEU A 160 16.54 -14.42 11.56
CA LEU A 160 17.25 -15.20 12.59
C LEU A 160 18.39 -16.04 12.02
N ILE A 161 18.17 -16.71 10.88
CA ILE A 161 19.22 -17.48 10.19
C ILE A 161 20.37 -16.54 9.77
N GLY A 162 20.05 -15.37 9.22
CA GLY A 162 21.02 -14.34 8.84
C GLY A 162 21.83 -13.85 10.02
N ILE A 163 21.19 -13.56 11.15
CA ILE A 163 21.85 -13.16 12.40
C ILE A 163 22.79 -14.26 12.90
N VAL A 164 22.33 -15.51 12.97
CA VAL A 164 23.15 -16.64 13.42
C VAL A 164 24.36 -16.84 12.51
N TYR A 165 24.16 -16.76 11.19
CA TYR A 165 25.26 -16.82 10.22
C TYR A 165 26.28 -15.69 10.43
N LEU A 166 25.80 -14.45 10.61
CA LEU A 166 26.63 -13.27 10.85
C LEU A 166 27.45 -13.45 12.15
N LEU A 167 26.80 -13.84 13.26
CA LEU A 167 27.45 -14.05 14.54
C LEU A 167 28.52 -15.15 14.45
N ARG A 168 28.25 -16.28 13.79
CA ARG A 168 29.24 -17.35 13.56
C ARG A 168 30.43 -16.84 12.75
N LYS A 169 30.19 -16.00 11.74
CA LYS A 169 31.23 -15.43 10.90
C LYS A 169 32.08 -14.43 11.68
N LEU A 170 31.49 -13.62 12.54
CA LEU A 170 32.18 -12.68 13.44
C LEU A 170 33.04 -13.43 14.47
N GLN A 171 32.53 -14.50 15.09
CA GLN A 171 33.26 -15.35 16.06
C GLN A 171 34.46 -16.05 15.42
N SER A 172 34.39 -16.37 14.15
CA SER A 172 35.47 -17.04 13.39
C SER A 172 36.72 -16.18 13.19
N ARG A 173 36.81 -14.95 13.69
CA ARG A 173 37.94 -13.99 13.59
C ARG A 173 38.49 -13.75 12.17
N ARG A 174 37.82 -14.22 11.14
CA ARG A 174 38.25 -14.11 9.72
C ARG A 174 37.47 -13.06 8.92
N ALA A 175 36.48 -12.43 9.52
CA ALA A 175 35.73 -11.41 8.84
C ALA A 175 36.28 -10.02 9.22
N PRO A 176 36.69 -9.22 8.27
CA PRO A 176 36.95 -7.80 8.52
C PRO A 176 35.63 -7.17 8.95
N ILE A 177 35.62 -6.58 10.14
CA ILE A 177 34.46 -5.86 10.67
C ILE A 177 34.49 -4.48 10.00
N VAL A 178 33.47 -4.19 9.20
CA VAL A 178 33.27 -2.86 8.63
C VAL A 178 32.57 -2.03 9.69
N HIS A 179 33.19 -0.94 10.12
CA HIS A 179 32.62 -0.03 11.11
C HIS A 179 31.82 1.07 10.42
N PHE A 180 30.84 1.63 11.14
CA PHE A 180 30.04 2.75 10.67
C PHE A 180 30.90 3.99 10.32
N ARG A 181 32.09 4.08 10.94
CA ARG A 181 33.09 5.15 10.70
C ARG A 181 34.02 4.92 9.51
N ASP A 182 33.94 3.77 8.87
CA ASP A 182 34.81 3.47 7.71
C ASP A 182 34.41 4.24 6.45
N ILE A 183 33.29 4.96 6.53
CA ILE A 183 32.80 5.85 5.48
C ILE A 183 32.77 7.27 6.02
N ASP A 184 33.49 8.15 5.34
CA ASP A 184 33.46 9.60 5.61
C ASP A 184 32.21 10.21 4.92
N SER A 185 31.04 9.90 5.45
CA SER A 185 29.74 10.34 4.92
C SER A 185 28.76 10.64 6.02
N PHE A 186 28.00 11.69 5.82
CA PHE A 186 26.87 12.09 6.69
C PHE A 186 25.59 11.30 6.38
N TYR A 187 25.42 10.78 5.15
CA TYR A 187 24.17 10.17 4.67
C TYR A 187 23.72 8.93 5.44
N PRO A 188 24.58 8.01 5.90
CA PRO A 188 24.13 6.87 6.70
C PRO A 188 23.46 7.29 8.00
N THR A 189 24.03 8.28 8.71
CA THR A 189 23.42 8.81 9.94
C THR A 189 22.09 9.51 9.67
N LEU A 190 22.03 10.28 8.58
CA LEU A 190 20.81 10.96 8.14
C LEU A 190 19.73 9.94 7.80
N LEU A 191 20.07 8.84 7.10
CA LEU A 191 19.13 7.78 6.75
C LEU A 191 18.52 7.14 8.00
N VAL A 192 19.33 6.77 8.98
CA VAL A 192 18.84 6.20 10.24
C VAL A 192 17.87 7.16 10.96
N LEU A 193 18.22 8.45 10.98
CA LEU A 193 17.36 9.46 11.61
C LEU A 193 16.01 9.60 10.89
N ILE A 194 16.01 9.64 9.55
CA ILE A 194 14.80 9.74 8.74
C ILE A 194 13.94 8.48 8.94
N VAL A 195 14.53 7.28 8.90
CA VAL A 195 13.80 6.02 9.11
C VAL A 195 13.16 5.99 10.49
N ALA A 196 13.90 6.32 11.55
CA ALA A 196 13.36 6.37 12.92
C ALA A 196 12.23 7.39 13.06
N SER A 197 12.39 8.57 12.47
CA SER A 197 11.35 9.62 12.47
C SER A 197 10.11 9.18 11.70
N SER A 198 10.28 8.58 10.52
CA SER A 198 9.18 8.09 9.69
C SER A 198 8.42 6.95 10.38
N ALA A 199 9.13 6.02 11.02
CA ALA A 199 8.51 4.92 11.77
C ALA A 199 7.70 5.42 12.98
N THR A 200 8.23 6.40 13.71
CA THR A 200 7.52 7.03 14.83
C THR A 200 6.27 7.76 14.33
N PHE A 201 6.38 8.46 13.21
CA PHE A 201 5.27 9.18 12.63
C PHE A 201 4.19 8.24 12.10
N TYR A 202 4.59 7.15 11.42
CA TYR A 202 3.69 6.07 11.01
C TYR A 202 2.89 5.50 12.19
N ALA A 203 3.58 5.12 13.27
CA ALA A 203 2.94 4.59 14.47
C ALA A 203 1.97 5.61 15.09
N SER A 204 2.32 6.90 15.08
CA SER A 204 1.47 7.97 15.58
C SER A 204 0.20 8.14 14.74
N ILE A 205 0.30 8.11 13.40
CA ILE A 205 -0.87 8.19 12.51
C ILE A 205 -1.79 6.98 12.76
N HIS A 206 -1.21 5.78 12.86
CA HIS A 206 -1.98 4.56 13.06
C HIS A 206 -2.74 4.55 14.40
N LEU A 207 -2.13 5.13 15.45
CA LEU A 207 -2.73 5.19 16.77
C LEU A 207 -3.78 6.31 16.92
N PHE A 208 -3.49 7.51 16.38
CA PHE A 208 -4.30 8.71 16.63
C PHE A 208 -5.24 9.09 15.47
N ALA A 209 -5.00 8.59 14.27
CA ALA A 209 -5.78 8.93 13.08
C ALA A 209 -5.95 7.72 12.13
N PRO A 210 -6.57 6.60 12.60
CA PRO A 210 -6.71 5.37 11.82
C PRO A 210 -7.53 5.58 10.54
N ASP A 211 -8.49 6.50 10.52
CA ASP A 211 -9.32 6.77 9.35
C ASP A 211 -8.53 7.34 8.17
N VAL A 212 -7.51 8.15 8.45
CA VAL A 212 -6.61 8.68 7.42
C VAL A 212 -5.85 7.53 6.74
N TRP A 213 -5.45 6.53 7.53
CA TRP A 213 -4.75 5.36 7.01
C TRP A 213 -5.67 4.44 6.21
N ARG A 214 -6.91 4.26 6.66
CA ARG A 214 -7.93 3.49 5.93
C ARG A 214 -8.21 4.10 4.56
N HIS A 215 -8.37 5.42 4.48
CA HIS A 215 -8.53 6.11 3.20
C HIS A 215 -7.35 5.86 2.25
N PHE A 216 -6.13 5.90 2.74
CA PHE A 216 -4.94 5.62 1.94
C PHE A 216 -4.90 4.18 1.43
N TYR A 217 -5.36 3.21 2.21
CA TYR A 217 -5.40 1.80 1.82
C TYR A 217 -6.29 1.57 0.59
N TYR A 218 -7.43 2.24 0.51
CA TYR A 218 -8.34 2.12 -0.63
C TYR A 218 -8.00 3.05 -1.81
N HIS A 219 -7.26 4.12 -1.57
CA HIS A 219 -6.85 5.10 -2.58
C HIS A 219 -5.36 5.41 -2.46
N PRO A 220 -4.49 4.40 -2.66
CA PRO A 220 -3.07 4.58 -2.49
C PRO A 220 -2.51 5.54 -3.53
N THR A 221 -1.62 6.43 -3.09
CA THR A 221 -0.92 7.37 -3.94
C THR A 221 0.47 7.63 -3.40
N LEU A 222 1.43 7.83 -4.31
CA LEU A 222 2.77 8.25 -3.92
C LEU A 222 2.94 9.77 -3.96
N ASN A 223 1.89 10.50 -4.38
CA ASN A 223 1.92 11.96 -4.45
C ASN A 223 1.56 12.58 -3.08
N PRO A 224 2.52 13.22 -2.38
CA PRO A 224 2.25 13.82 -1.08
C PRO A 224 1.29 15.01 -1.13
N PHE A 225 1.08 15.62 -2.31
CA PHE A 225 0.21 16.79 -2.48
C PHE A 225 -1.27 16.43 -2.68
N SER A 226 -1.60 15.15 -2.88
CA SER A 226 -2.96 14.67 -3.14
C SER A 226 -3.65 14.07 -1.91
N VAL A 227 -3.01 14.09 -0.75
CA VAL A 227 -3.47 13.43 0.48
C VAL A 227 -3.62 14.44 1.63
N PRO A 228 -4.33 14.07 2.72
CA PRO A 228 -4.41 14.89 3.93
C PRO A 228 -3.03 15.27 4.49
N PRO A 229 -2.89 16.40 5.19
CA PRO A 229 -1.59 16.93 5.65
C PRO A 229 -0.74 15.95 6.46
N LEU A 230 -1.37 15.16 7.34
CA LEU A 230 -0.66 14.15 8.13
C LEU A 230 0.00 13.08 7.23
N LEU A 231 -0.75 12.58 6.28
CA LEU A 231 -0.26 11.59 5.33
C LEU A 231 0.74 12.20 4.33
N ALA A 232 0.55 13.46 3.96
CA ALA A 232 1.49 14.21 3.11
C ALA A 232 2.90 14.26 3.73
N ILE A 233 3.00 14.58 5.02
CA ILE A 233 4.27 14.61 5.75
C ILE A 233 4.90 13.20 5.78
N PHE A 234 4.08 12.17 6.04
CA PHE A 234 4.56 10.79 6.03
C PHE A 234 5.11 10.40 4.64
N LEU A 235 4.38 10.64 3.57
CA LEU A 235 4.82 10.35 2.21
C LEU A 235 6.07 11.15 1.82
N ALA A 236 6.16 12.41 2.22
CA ALA A 236 7.37 13.22 2.03
C ALA A 236 8.57 12.62 2.75
N SER A 237 8.39 12.08 3.97
CA SER A 237 9.45 11.40 4.70
C SER A 237 9.89 10.09 4.02
N VAL A 238 8.97 9.35 3.42
CA VAL A 238 9.26 8.15 2.60
C VAL A 238 10.10 8.52 1.37
N TRP A 239 9.77 9.60 0.67
CA TRP A 239 10.58 10.10 -0.43
C TRP A 239 11.99 10.53 0.01
N ALA A 240 12.07 11.25 1.13
CA ALA A 240 13.35 11.64 1.72
C ALA A 240 14.20 10.42 2.09
N MET A 241 13.59 9.37 2.64
CA MET A 241 14.24 8.09 2.95
C MET A 241 14.80 7.42 1.69
N LEU A 242 14.02 7.34 0.61
CA LEU A 242 14.45 6.74 -0.65
C LEU A 242 15.63 7.52 -1.28
N ILE A 243 15.55 8.84 -1.32
CA ILE A 243 16.61 9.70 -1.87
C ILE A 243 17.90 9.55 -1.05
N THR A 244 17.78 9.56 0.28
CA THR A 244 18.93 9.40 1.18
C THR A 244 19.53 8.00 1.08
N ALA A 245 18.71 6.95 0.93
CA ALA A 245 19.18 5.58 0.74
C ALA A 245 19.99 5.44 -0.56
N LEU A 246 19.54 6.05 -1.66
CA LEU A 246 20.31 6.08 -2.92
C LEU A 246 21.64 6.81 -2.76
N ALA A 247 21.66 7.94 -2.03
CA ALA A 247 22.89 8.66 -1.74
C ALA A 247 23.85 7.83 -0.88
N VAL A 248 23.35 7.08 0.11
CA VAL A 248 24.15 6.13 0.90
C VAL A 248 24.77 5.07 0.01
N VAL A 249 23.98 4.45 -0.86
CA VAL A 249 24.49 3.41 -1.77
C VAL A 249 25.60 3.96 -2.68
N ASP A 250 25.43 5.15 -3.20
CA ASP A 250 26.44 5.80 -4.06
C ASP A 250 27.74 6.08 -3.30
N ASP A 251 27.65 6.69 -2.12
CA ASP A 251 28.82 6.98 -1.28
C ASP A 251 29.56 5.70 -0.84
N VAL A 252 28.82 4.70 -0.41
CA VAL A 252 29.39 3.41 0.02
C VAL A 252 30.13 2.74 -1.14
N ARG A 253 29.57 2.76 -2.34
CA ARG A 253 30.20 2.18 -3.54
C ARG A 253 31.44 2.94 -3.97
N HIS A 254 31.51 4.24 -3.72
CA HIS A 254 32.67 5.04 -4.05
C HIS A 254 33.82 4.89 -3.06
N GLN A 255 33.52 4.66 -1.78
CA GLN A 255 34.53 4.62 -0.73
C GLN A 255 34.99 3.19 -0.39
N LEU A 256 34.19 2.19 -0.62
CA LEU A 256 34.48 0.79 -0.26
C LEU A 256 34.54 -0.14 -1.49
N PRO A 257 35.46 -1.15 -1.49
CA PRO A 257 35.37 -2.25 -2.44
C PRO A 257 34.06 -3.01 -2.34
N PHE A 258 33.56 -3.53 -3.46
CA PHE A 258 32.22 -4.15 -3.57
C PHE A 258 31.85 -5.11 -2.42
N ARG A 259 32.78 -5.97 -2.01
CA ARG A 259 32.53 -6.93 -0.92
C ARG A 259 32.24 -6.25 0.43
N PHE A 260 32.98 -5.19 0.74
CA PHE A 260 32.80 -4.42 1.98
C PHE A 260 31.59 -3.49 1.88
N ALA A 261 31.32 -2.93 0.70
CA ALA A 261 30.15 -2.13 0.44
C ALA A 261 28.85 -2.92 0.71
N VAL A 262 28.77 -4.16 0.19
CA VAL A 262 27.62 -5.04 0.47
C VAL A 262 27.47 -5.36 1.97
N MET A 263 28.58 -5.68 2.66
CA MET A 263 28.55 -5.94 4.11
C MET A 263 28.07 -4.71 4.89
N TYR A 264 28.55 -3.52 4.52
CA TYR A 264 28.15 -2.27 5.15
C TYR A 264 26.66 -1.99 4.95
N LEU A 265 26.16 -2.09 3.72
CA LEU A 265 24.76 -1.86 3.39
C LEU A 265 23.82 -2.89 4.07
N CYS A 266 24.23 -4.16 4.14
CA CYS A 266 23.48 -5.17 4.89
C CYS A 266 23.46 -4.87 6.40
N GLY A 267 24.57 -4.39 6.97
CA GLY A 267 24.61 -3.98 8.37
C GLY A 267 23.80 -2.73 8.67
N LEU A 268 23.69 -1.82 7.71
CA LEU A 268 22.86 -0.61 7.85
C LEU A 268 21.36 -0.91 7.71
N ALA A 269 21.00 -1.91 6.89
CA ALA A 269 19.62 -2.32 6.66
C ALA A 269 19.04 -3.21 7.78
N ALA A 270 19.90 -3.83 8.61
CA ALA A 270 19.51 -4.64 9.77
C ALA A 270 19.26 -3.78 11.01
#